data_1925dde143c29cdf0968f4d81e6ab6bb
#
_entry.id   1925dde143c29cdf0968f4d81e6ab6bb
#
_cell.length_a   1.000
_cell.length_b   1.000
_cell.length_c   1.000
_cell.angle_alpha   90.00
_cell.angle_beta   90.00
_cell.angle_gamma   90.00
#
_symmetry.space_group_name_H-M   'P 1'
#
loop_
_entity.id
_entity.type
_entity.pdbx_description
1 polymer ?
#
loop_
_entity_poly.entity_id
_entity_poly.type
_entity_poly.pdbx_seq_one_letter_code
_entity_poly.pdbx_strand_id
1 'polypeptide(L)'
;MKERRLICAGVIIVVFLALSQFVNAQGVLSEDQRAGRFILGAGLGLHAGTPDNTAFALGFNGDYYFTQGFSVGPLLQLGFTGDLFQFGFTGQAKYTFDLKEIPALKPHIEAGLGFIYADLDRSGGRSEDDTSFLIPLGIGAEYRLTNSISLDTNFLFNFTDLDVRDENFFFTWLVGLRYRF
;
A
#
# COMPACT_ATOMS: atom_id res chain seq x y z
N MET A 1 14.97 9.39 25.53
CA MET A 1 15.11 8.53 24.34
C MET A 1 14.86 7.03 24.59
N LYS A 2 15.07 6.48 25.79
CA LYS A 2 14.80 5.05 26.12
C LYS A 2 13.30 4.67 26.16
N GLU A 3 12.44 5.55 26.65
CA GLU A 3 11.00 5.24 26.82
C GLU A 3 10.24 5.11 25.49
N ARG A 4 10.58 5.91 24.47
CA ARG A 4 9.93 5.81 23.14
C ARG A 4 10.20 4.48 22.45
N ARG A 5 11.38 3.86 22.67
CA ARG A 5 11.71 2.53 22.11
C ARG A 5 10.92 1.39 22.77
N LEU A 6 10.59 1.52 24.06
CA LEU A 6 9.78 0.54 24.77
C LEU A 6 8.30 0.57 24.30
N ILE A 7 7.76 1.73 24.01
CA ILE A 7 6.37 1.88 23.51
C ILE A 7 6.23 1.25 22.12
N CYS A 8 7.17 1.51 21.21
CA CYS A 8 7.15 0.90 19.87
C CYS A 8 7.28 -0.63 19.93
N ALA A 9 8.16 -1.16 20.78
CA ALA A 9 8.30 -2.61 20.97
C ALA A 9 7.03 -3.24 21.55
N GLY A 10 6.37 -2.57 22.50
CA GLY A 10 5.12 -3.01 23.11
C GLY A 10 3.96 -3.09 22.09
N VAL A 11 3.84 -2.10 21.22
CA VAL A 11 2.79 -2.06 20.16
C VAL A 11 3.01 -3.20 19.16
N ILE A 12 4.24 -3.47 18.75
CA ILE A 12 4.56 -4.57 17.82
C ILE A 12 4.22 -5.93 18.42
N ILE A 13 4.53 -6.15 19.71
CA ILE A 13 4.22 -7.39 20.42
C ILE A 13 2.71 -7.58 20.57
N VAL A 14 1.95 -6.53 20.88
CA VAL A 14 0.48 -6.59 21.00
C VAL A 14 -0.16 -6.91 19.65
N VAL A 15 0.32 -6.33 18.55
CA VAL A 15 -0.14 -6.64 17.19
C VAL A 15 0.17 -8.09 16.84
N PHE A 16 1.37 -8.60 17.15
CA PHE A 16 1.74 -10.00 16.91
C PHE A 16 0.92 -10.98 17.76
N LEU A 17 0.65 -10.67 19.02
CA LEU A 17 -0.19 -11.50 19.90
C LEU A 17 -1.66 -11.46 19.48
N ALA A 18 -2.17 -10.33 19.02
CA ALA A 18 -3.52 -10.25 18.44
C ALA A 18 -3.65 -11.09 17.16
N LEU A 19 -2.64 -11.06 16.26
CA LEU A 19 -2.60 -11.87 15.06
C LEU A 19 -2.54 -13.38 15.36
N SER A 20 -1.85 -13.80 16.42
CA SER A 20 -1.76 -15.22 16.81
C SER A 20 -3.09 -15.82 17.32
N GLN A 21 -3.98 -15.00 17.85
CA GLN A 21 -5.33 -15.44 18.26
C GLN A 21 -6.27 -15.69 17.09
N PHE A 22 -6.05 -15.00 15.93
CA PHE A 22 -6.85 -15.18 14.73
C PHE A 22 -6.50 -16.47 13.95
N VAL A 23 -5.29 -17.02 14.13
CA VAL A 23 -4.86 -18.26 13.46
C VAL A 23 -5.70 -19.48 13.87
N ASN A 24 -6.29 -19.49 15.06
CA ASN A 24 -7.11 -20.59 15.57
C ASN A 24 -8.62 -20.48 15.18
N ALA A 25 -9.05 -19.39 14.56
CA ALA A 25 -10.44 -19.19 14.13
C ALA A 25 -10.67 -19.59 12.66
N GLN A 26 -9.89 -20.55 12.13
CA GLN A 26 -10.13 -21.09 10.78
C GLN A 26 -11.35 -22.03 10.77
N GLY A 27 -12.52 -21.46 11.06
CA GLY A 27 -13.76 -21.98 10.55
C GLY A 27 -13.67 -21.99 9.02
N VAL A 28 -14.14 -23.08 8.38
CA VAL A 28 -14.16 -23.32 6.95
C VAL A 28 -14.42 -22.01 6.17
N LEU A 29 -13.31 -21.36 5.73
CA LEU A 29 -13.44 -20.20 4.86
C LEU A 29 -14.06 -20.70 3.56
N SER A 30 -15.21 -20.13 3.18
CA SER A 30 -15.85 -20.44 1.89
C SER A 30 -14.85 -20.21 0.75
N GLU A 31 -15.04 -20.92 -0.35
CA GLU A 31 -14.24 -20.77 -1.57
C GLU A 31 -14.09 -19.27 -1.92
N ASP A 32 -12.87 -18.84 -2.18
CA ASP A 32 -12.54 -17.44 -2.40
C ASP A 32 -13.03 -16.98 -3.79
N GLN A 33 -14.31 -16.62 -3.90
CA GLN A 33 -14.88 -16.10 -5.13
C GLN A 33 -14.62 -14.60 -5.25
N ARG A 34 -13.60 -14.22 -6.04
CA ARG A 34 -13.25 -12.81 -6.32
C ARG A 34 -13.88 -12.30 -7.62
N ALA A 35 -14.04 -13.17 -8.63
CA ALA A 35 -14.58 -12.79 -9.93
C ALA A 35 -15.93 -12.07 -9.79
N GLY A 36 -16.05 -10.90 -10.41
CA GLY A 36 -17.22 -10.04 -10.32
C GLY A 36 -17.36 -9.26 -9.01
N ARG A 37 -16.35 -9.28 -8.12
CA ARG A 37 -16.36 -8.56 -6.84
C ARG A 37 -15.56 -7.29 -6.89
N PHE A 38 -15.97 -6.34 -6.05
CA PHE A 38 -15.25 -5.12 -5.76
C PHE A 38 -14.59 -5.21 -4.38
N ILE A 39 -13.31 -4.85 -4.30
CA ILE A 39 -12.52 -4.88 -3.06
C ILE A 39 -11.93 -3.50 -2.85
N LEU A 40 -12.20 -2.88 -1.69
CA LEU A 40 -11.58 -1.63 -1.28
C LEU A 40 -10.48 -1.90 -0.27
N GLY A 41 -9.38 -1.17 -0.38
CA GLY A 41 -8.27 -1.24 0.57
C GLY A 41 -7.86 0.13 1.06
N ALA A 42 -7.38 0.16 2.31
CA ALA A 42 -6.73 1.30 2.90
C ALA A 42 -5.52 0.84 3.71
N GLY A 43 -4.41 1.53 3.57
CA GLY A 43 -3.16 1.19 4.24
C GLY A 43 -2.37 2.41 4.65
N LEU A 44 -1.44 2.20 5.56
CA LEU A 44 -0.47 3.19 6.01
C LEU A 44 0.94 2.60 5.96
N GLY A 45 1.94 3.45 5.87
CA GLY A 45 3.32 3.01 5.74
C GLY A 45 4.29 4.15 5.52
N LEU A 46 5.24 3.94 4.61
CA LEU A 46 6.34 4.86 4.36
C LEU A 46 6.62 4.98 2.86
N HIS A 47 6.96 6.20 2.43
CA HIS A 47 7.69 6.46 1.18
C HIS A 47 9.16 6.67 1.54
N ALA A 48 10.07 5.93 0.93
CA ALA A 48 11.50 6.08 1.10
C ALA A 48 12.16 6.51 -0.22
N GLY A 49 13.16 7.39 -0.14
CA GLY A 49 13.80 7.99 -1.32
C GLY A 49 13.01 9.17 -1.89
N THR A 50 12.16 9.83 -1.09
CA THR A 50 11.46 11.04 -1.46
C THR A 50 12.38 12.27 -1.36
N PRO A 51 12.04 13.43 -1.98
CA PRO A 51 12.82 14.65 -1.89
C PRO A 51 13.21 15.07 -0.46
N ASP A 52 12.43 14.67 0.53
CA ASP A 52 12.67 14.89 1.97
C ASP A 52 12.97 13.58 2.73
N ASN A 53 13.71 12.64 2.10
CA ASN A 53 14.16 11.32 2.58
C ASN A 53 13.02 10.31 2.79
N THR A 54 12.40 10.26 3.97
CA THR A 54 11.35 9.30 4.29
C THR A 54 10.09 10.01 4.73
N ALA A 55 9.01 9.82 3.99
CA ALA A 55 7.70 10.36 4.28
C ALA A 55 6.76 9.30 4.88
N PHE A 56 5.84 9.71 5.74
CA PHE A 56 4.71 8.89 6.13
C PHE A 56 3.78 8.73 4.93
N ALA A 57 3.29 7.49 4.69
CA ALA A 57 2.48 7.17 3.54
C ALA A 57 1.07 6.70 3.95
N LEU A 58 0.07 7.12 3.18
CA LEU A 58 -1.26 6.55 3.16
C LEU A 58 -1.57 6.05 1.74
N GLY A 59 -2.23 4.89 1.66
CA GLY A 59 -2.67 4.31 0.40
C GLY A 59 -4.15 3.94 0.45
N PHE A 60 -4.87 4.20 -0.64
CA PHE A 60 -6.26 3.77 -0.83
C PHE A 60 -6.39 3.14 -2.21
N ASN A 61 -6.92 1.95 -2.29
CA ASN A 61 -7.13 1.26 -3.56
C ASN A 61 -8.52 0.68 -3.68
N GLY A 62 -8.99 0.57 -4.92
CA GLY A 62 -10.24 -0.11 -5.23
C GLY A 62 -10.02 -1.04 -6.42
N ASP A 63 -10.18 -2.34 -6.24
CA ASP A 63 -9.93 -3.34 -7.26
C ASP A 63 -11.23 -4.01 -7.69
N TYR A 64 -11.54 -3.99 -8.99
CA TYR A 64 -12.58 -4.82 -9.58
C TYR A 64 -11.97 -6.08 -10.20
N TYR A 65 -12.37 -7.24 -9.74
CA TYR A 65 -11.87 -8.53 -10.21
C TYR A 65 -12.67 -9.04 -11.40
N PHE A 66 -12.05 -9.06 -12.58
CA PHE A 66 -12.64 -9.65 -13.79
C PHE A 66 -12.59 -11.20 -13.75
N THR A 67 -11.54 -11.74 -13.15
CA THR A 67 -11.35 -13.16 -12.92
C THR A 67 -10.95 -13.41 -11.46
N GLN A 68 -10.72 -14.67 -11.08
CA GLN A 68 -10.25 -14.98 -9.72
C GLN A 68 -8.88 -14.34 -9.39
N GLY A 69 -8.01 -14.19 -10.39
CA GLY A 69 -6.66 -13.66 -10.19
C GLY A 69 -6.45 -12.25 -10.74
N PHE A 70 -7.23 -11.77 -11.69
CA PHE A 70 -6.96 -10.51 -12.38
C PHE A 70 -7.95 -9.42 -11.99
N SER A 71 -7.44 -8.28 -11.56
CA SER A 71 -8.22 -7.09 -11.25
C SER A 71 -7.60 -5.83 -11.84
N VAL A 72 -8.43 -4.80 -11.97
CA VAL A 72 -8.00 -3.43 -12.27
C VAL A 72 -8.70 -2.47 -11.33
N GLY A 73 -8.07 -1.31 -11.09
CA GLY A 73 -8.68 -0.26 -10.29
C GLY A 73 -7.74 0.89 -9.97
N PRO A 74 -8.24 1.94 -9.32
CA PRO A 74 -7.42 3.07 -8.89
C PRO A 74 -6.57 2.75 -7.66
N LEU A 75 -5.39 3.37 -7.60
CA LEU A 75 -4.59 3.53 -6.39
C LEU A 75 -4.32 5.01 -6.16
N LEU A 76 -4.63 5.47 -4.97
CA LEU A 76 -4.28 6.77 -4.41
C LEU A 76 -3.14 6.59 -3.41
N GLN A 77 -2.05 7.32 -3.59
CA GLN A 77 -0.90 7.36 -2.67
C GLN A 77 -0.75 8.79 -2.14
N LEU A 78 -0.64 8.94 -0.84
CA LEU A 78 -0.37 10.21 -0.17
C LEU A 78 0.92 10.08 0.63
N GLY A 79 1.80 11.08 0.53
CA GLY A 79 3.05 11.16 1.27
C GLY A 79 3.13 12.47 2.06
N PHE A 80 3.62 12.39 3.30
CA PHE A 80 3.72 13.54 4.19
C PHE A 80 5.03 13.52 4.99
N THR A 81 5.72 14.66 4.99
CA THR A 81 6.73 15.02 6.01
C THR A 81 6.37 16.37 6.63
N GLY A 82 7.29 16.98 7.38
CA GLY A 82 7.12 18.37 7.84
C GLY A 82 7.04 19.37 6.69
N ASP A 83 7.78 19.13 5.62
CA ASP A 83 8.01 20.09 4.54
C ASP A 83 7.53 19.56 3.17
N LEU A 84 7.24 18.25 3.03
CA LEU A 84 6.82 17.61 1.78
C LEU A 84 5.39 17.10 1.85
N PHE A 85 4.59 17.42 0.82
CA PHE A 85 3.33 16.79 0.50
C PHE A 85 3.41 16.13 -0.89
N GLN A 86 3.03 14.85 -0.97
CA GLN A 86 2.93 14.12 -2.24
C GLN A 86 1.52 13.53 -2.41
N PHE A 87 1.00 13.62 -3.63
CA PHE A 87 -0.27 13.06 -4.05
C PHE A 87 -0.07 12.30 -5.35
N GLY A 88 -0.19 10.97 -5.31
CA GLY A 88 -0.13 10.10 -6.47
C GLY A 88 -1.48 9.48 -6.77
N PHE A 89 -1.90 9.47 -8.04
CA PHE A 89 -3.09 8.79 -8.51
C PHE A 89 -2.76 7.95 -9.75
N THR A 90 -3.04 6.64 -9.68
CA THR A 90 -2.75 5.70 -10.77
C THR A 90 -3.91 4.74 -11.01
N GLY A 91 -4.10 4.35 -12.27
CA GLY A 91 -4.85 3.15 -12.63
C GLY A 91 -3.92 1.95 -12.57
N GLN A 92 -4.32 0.88 -11.90
CA GLN A 92 -3.51 -0.31 -11.70
C GLN A 92 -4.15 -1.56 -12.28
N ALA A 93 -3.30 -2.47 -12.77
CA ALA A 93 -3.63 -3.86 -13.03
C ALA A 93 -2.91 -4.74 -12.01
N LYS A 94 -3.62 -5.68 -11.40
CA LYS A 94 -3.11 -6.57 -10.37
C LYS A 94 -3.40 -8.01 -10.73
N TYR A 95 -2.41 -8.89 -10.51
CA TYR A 95 -2.58 -10.31 -10.61
C TYR A 95 -2.29 -10.99 -9.27
N THR A 96 -3.29 -11.68 -8.73
CA THR A 96 -3.26 -12.36 -7.44
C THR A 96 -3.15 -13.87 -7.67
N PHE A 97 -2.19 -14.50 -7.00
CA PHE A 97 -1.93 -15.93 -7.10
C PHE A 97 -2.69 -16.69 -6.01
N ASP A 98 -3.24 -17.84 -6.38
CA ASP A 98 -3.85 -18.77 -5.43
C ASP A 98 -2.85 -19.85 -5.02
N LEU A 99 -2.49 -19.88 -3.74
CA LEU A 99 -1.64 -20.92 -3.17
C LEU A 99 -2.50 -22.05 -2.63
N LYS A 100 -2.34 -23.25 -3.18
CA LYS A 100 -3.12 -24.44 -2.77
C LYS A 100 -2.79 -24.88 -1.35
N GLU A 101 -1.53 -24.74 -0.95
CA GLU A 101 -1.02 -25.14 0.37
C GLU A 101 -1.47 -24.20 1.49
N ILE A 102 -1.63 -22.90 1.17
CA ILE A 102 -2.03 -21.86 2.13
C ILE A 102 -3.11 -20.99 1.48
N PRO A 103 -4.37 -21.45 1.41
CA PRO A 103 -5.44 -20.75 0.69
C PRO A 103 -5.76 -19.34 1.23
N ALA A 104 -5.41 -19.07 2.48
CA ALA A 104 -5.58 -17.75 3.10
C ALA A 104 -4.56 -16.71 2.61
N LEU A 105 -3.38 -17.14 2.15
CA LEU A 105 -2.31 -16.27 1.66
C LEU A 105 -2.39 -16.10 0.15
N LYS A 106 -2.47 -14.87 -0.30
CA LYS A 106 -2.64 -14.47 -1.71
C LYS A 106 -1.53 -13.50 -2.13
N PRO A 107 -0.38 -14.00 -2.56
CA PRO A 107 0.63 -13.15 -3.17
C PRO A 107 0.08 -12.46 -4.42
N HIS A 108 0.56 -11.27 -4.71
CA HIS A 108 0.17 -10.55 -5.91
C HIS A 108 1.32 -9.71 -6.48
N ILE A 109 1.21 -9.44 -7.76
CA ILE A 109 2.03 -8.46 -8.48
C ILE A 109 1.09 -7.41 -9.06
N GLU A 110 1.58 -6.19 -9.16
CA GLU A 110 0.79 -5.10 -9.71
C GLU A 110 1.65 -4.13 -10.51
N ALA A 111 1.02 -3.47 -11.48
CA ALA A 111 1.64 -2.41 -12.26
C ALA A 111 0.58 -1.34 -12.57
N GLY A 112 1.01 -0.09 -12.60
CA GLY A 112 0.10 1.03 -12.83
C GLY A 112 0.70 2.13 -13.67
N LEU A 113 -0.17 3.06 -14.04
CA LEU A 113 0.19 4.29 -14.74
C LEU A 113 -0.74 5.42 -14.27
N GLY A 114 -0.17 6.59 -14.06
CA GLY A 114 -0.91 7.77 -13.64
C GLY A 114 0.01 8.97 -13.47
N PHE A 115 -0.27 9.78 -12.45
CA PHE A 115 0.48 10.99 -12.16
C PHE A 115 0.76 11.14 -10.67
N ILE A 116 1.78 11.93 -10.36
CA ILE A 116 2.13 12.36 -9.01
C ILE A 116 2.30 13.88 -9.00
N TYR A 117 1.80 14.51 -7.97
CA TYR A 117 2.06 15.90 -7.59
C TYR A 117 2.90 15.89 -6.32
N ALA A 118 3.93 16.71 -6.27
CA ALA A 118 4.76 16.92 -5.10
C ALA A 118 4.90 18.41 -4.82
N ASP A 119 4.79 18.80 -3.55
CA ASP A 119 4.97 20.17 -3.06
C ASP A 119 5.94 20.12 -1.87
N LEU A 120 7.05 20.84 -1.99
CA LEU A 120 8.12 20.91 -1.02
C LEU A 120 8.31 22.35 -0.54
N ASP A 121 7.94 22.59 0.72
CA ASP A 121 8.22 23.86 1.41
C ASP A 121 9.71 23.96 1.77
N ARG A 122 10.41 24.98 1.26
CA ARG A 122 11.79 25.26 1.65
C ARG A 122 11.86 26.35 2.72
N SER A 123 12.73 26.13 3.70
CA SER A 123 13.09 27.15 4.68
C SER A 123 13.59 28.42 3.98
N GLY A 124 12.79 29.50 4.00
CA GLY A 124 13.07 30.76 3.29
C GLY A 124 11.91 31.27 2.43
N GLY A 125 10.74 30.62 2.46
CA GLY A 125 9.52 31.11 1.82
C GLY A 125 9.45 30.84 0.30
N ARG A 126 10.21 29.88 -0.20
CA ARG A 126 10.07 29.33 -1.55
C ARG A 126 9.51 27.91 -1.44
N SER A 127 8.32 27.68 -1.99
CA SER A 127 7.84 26.33 -2.28
C SER A 127 8.27 25.94 -3.70
N GLU A 128 8.58 24.67 -3.88
CA GLU A 128 8.77 24.06 -5.20
C GLU A 128 7.71 22.99 -5.36
N ASP A 129 6.90 23.11 -6.39
CA ASP A 129 5.87 22.14 -6.74
C ASP A 129 6.07 21.64 -8.17
N ASP A 130 5.77 20.38 -8.39
CA ASP A 130 5.83 19.78 -9.71
C ASP A 130 4.80 18.63 -9.85
N THR A 131 4.44 18.34 -11.09
CA THR A 131 3.56 17.25 -11.47
C THR A 131 4.19 16.45 -12.58
N SER A 132 4.34 15.14 -12.35
CA SER A 132 4.94 14.24 -13.32
C SER A 132 4.11 12.96 -13.49
N PHE A 133 4.53 12.10 -14.42
CA PHE A 133 3.97 10.76 -14.52
C PHE A 133 4.36 9.92 -13.28
N LEU A 134 3.57 8.87 -13.02
CA LEU A 134 3.85 7.88 -11.99
C LEU A 134 3.61 6.48 -12.53
N ILE A 135 4.66 5.65 -12.51
CA ILE A 135 4.60 4.24 -12.91
C ILE A 135 4.98 3.38 -11.70
N PRO A 136 4.01 2.93 -10.89
CA PRO A 136 4.25 1.98 -9.83
C PRO A 136 4.36 0.56 -10.39
N LEU A 137 5.40 -0.17 -9.97
CA LEU A 137 5.52 -1.62 -10.10
C LEU A 137 5.53 -2.20 -8.69
N GLY A 138 4.67 -3.17 -8.40
CA GLY A 138 4.46 -3.65 -7.06
C GLY A 138 4.46 -5.16 -6.91
N ILE A 139 4.86 -5.57 -5.71
CA ILE A 139 4.67 -6.92 -5.20
C ILE A 139 4.03 -6.83 -3.82
N GLY A 140 3.19 -7.79 -3.48
CA GLY A 140 2.56 -7.79 -2.17
C GLY A 140 1.96 -9.14 -1.82
N ALA A 141 1.30 -9.16 -0.67
CA ALA A 141 0.57 -10.33 -0.22
C ALA A 141 -0.64 -9.91 0.61
N GLU A 142 -1.76 -10.53 0.32
CA GLU A 142 -2.99 -10.42 1.09
C GLU A 142 -3.16 -11.69 1.94
N TYR A 143 -3.47 -11.53 3.22
CA TYR A 143 -3.81 -12.62 4.12
C TYR A 143 -5.26 -12.49 4.57
N ARG A 144 -6.10 -13.46 4.20
CA ARG A 144 -7.53 -13.46 4.51
C ARG A 144 -7.78 -13.76 5.98
N LEU A 145 -8.36 -12.78 6.70
CA LEU A 145 -8.72 -12.91 8.11
C LEU A 145 -10.14 -13.46 8.28
N THR A 146 -11.05 -12.97 7.43
CA THR A 146 -12.47 -13.38 7.38
C THR A 146 -12.92 -13.52 5.92
N ASN A 147 -14.19 -13.83 5.69
CA ASN A 147 -14.75 -13.86 4.32
C ASN A 147 -14.77 -12.47 3.66
N SER A 148 -14.79 -11.38 4.44
CA SER A 148 -14.89 -10.01 3.92
C SER A 148 -13.67 -9.16 4.23
N ILE A 149 -12.79 -9.54 5.16
CA ILE A 149 -11.66 -8.71 5.62
C ILE A 149 -10.35 -9.48 5.41
N SER A 150 -9.38 -8.79 4.83
CA SER A 150 -8.02 -9.28 4.66
C SER A 150 -7.02 -8.25 5.16
N LEU A 151 -5.89 -8.72 5.68
CA LEU A 151 -4.68 -7.92 5.89
C LEU A 151 -3.90 -7.90 4.58
N ASP A 152 -3.36 -6.76 4.19
CA ASP A 152 -2.61 -6.58 2.96
C ASP A 152 -1.27 -5.88 3.23
N THR A 153 -0.24 -6.26 2.49
CA THR A 153 1.03 -5.56 2.47
C THR A 153 1.52 -5.39 1.04
N ASN A 154 1.92 -4.17 0.68
CA ASN A 154 2.37 -3.80 -0.65
C ASN A 154 3.73 -3.12 -0.61
N PHE A 155 4.60 -3.53 -1.53
CA PHE A 155 5.88 -2.91 -1.83
C PHE A 155 5.81 -2.36 -3.26
N LEU A 156 5.84 -1.03 -3.41
CA LEU A 156 5.74 -0.35 -4.69
C LEU A 156 7.07 0.32 -5.03
N PHE A 157 7.54 0.09 -6.22
CA PHE A 157 8.67 0.73 -6.87
C PHE A 157 8.09 1.79 -7.80
N ASN A 158 8.15 3.05 -7.39
CA ASN A 158 7.52 4.17 -8.09
C ASN A 158 8.57 4.86 -8.98
N PHE A 159 8.33 4.84 -10.27
CA PHE A 159 9.14 5.55 -11.27
C PHE A 159 8.41 6.83 -11.67
N THR A 160 9.14 7.94 -11.67
CA THR A 160 8.62 9.28 -11.96
C THR A 160 9.74 10.12 -12.59
N ASP A 161 9.48 11.39 -12.85
CA ASP A 161 10.46 12.36 -13.35
C ASP A 161 10.08 13.74 -12.79
N LEU A 162 10.16 13.84 -11.45
CA LEU A 162 9.86 15.07 -10.73
C LEU A 162 11.07 15.98 -10.71
N ASP A 163 10.88 17.25 -11.11
CA ASP A 163 11.91 18.30 -11.04
C ASP A 163 12.23 18.71 -9.60
N VAL A 164 11.36 18.36 -8.64
CA VAL A 164 11.61 18.58 -7.21
C VAL A 164 12.76 17.69 -6.76
N ARG A 165 13.96 18.28 -6.60
CA ARG A 165 15.23 17.59 -6.27
C ARG A 165 15.64 16.46 -7.22
N ASP A 166 15.28 16.53 -8.50
CA ASP A 166 15.62 15.53 -9.52
C ASP A 166 15.22 14.09 -9.09
N GLU A 167 14.01 13.92 -8.54
CA GLU A 167 13.54 12.63 -8.06
C GLU A 167 12.98 11.79 -9.21
N ASN A 168 13.65 10.66 -9.51
CA ASN A 168 13.24 9.74 -10.56
C ASN A 168 12.66 8.43 -10.03
N PHE A 169 12.81 8.17 -8.73
CA PHE A 169 12.42 6.91 -8.12
C PHE A 169 12.23 7.04 -6.62
N PHE A 170 11.15 6.47 -6.11
CA PHE A 170 10.94 6.28 -4.68
C PHE A 170 10.26 4.94 -4.40
N PHE A 171 10.48 4.42 -3.21
CA PHE A 171 9.91 3.17 -2.74
C PHE A 171 8.77 3.44 -1.76
N THR A 172 7.66 2.69 -1.89
CA THR A 172 6.54 2.75 -0.96
C THR A 172 6.33 1.38 -0.33
N TRP A 173 6.22 1.36 0.99
CA TRP A 173 5.74 0.20 1.73
C TRP A 173 4.46 0.54 2.46
N LEU A 174 3.41 -0.23 2.21
CA LEU A 174 2.10 -0.07 2.83
C LEU A 174 1.68 -1.37 3.53
N VAL A 175 1.06 -1.23 4.69
CA VAL A 175 0.34 -2.30 5.39
C VAL A 175 -1.06 -1.79 5.68
N GLY A 176 -2.08 -2.60 5.37
CA GLY A 176 -3.46 -2.15 5.47
C GLY A 176 -4.48 -3.26 5.55
N LEU A 177 -5.71 -2.86 5.45
CA LEU A 177 -6.87 -3.75 5.42
C LEU A 177 -7.58 -3.62 4.08
N ARG A 178 -8.13 -4.74 3.61
CA ARG A 178 -8.98 -4.80 2.43
C ARG A 178 -10.35 -5.36 2.81
N TYR A 179 -11.39 -4.75 2.26
CA TYR A 179 -12.77 -5.17 2.46
C TYR A 179 -13.40 -5.59 1.14
N ARG A 180 -14.00 -6.77 1.14
CA ARG A 180 -14.71 -7.36 0.00
C ARG A 180 -16.21 -7.20 0.17
N PHE A 181 -16.84 -6.66 -0.88
CA PHE A 181 -18.30 -6.47 -0.98
C PHE A 181 -18.99 -7.68 -1.61
#